data_3f48120cf54d6bacadfb903c2465cf35
#
_entry.id   3f48120cf54d6bacadfb903c2465cf35
#
_cell.length_a   1.000
_cell.length_b   1.000
_cell.length_c   1.000
_cell.angle_alpha   90.00
_cell.angle_beta   90.00
_cell.angle_gamma   90.00
#
_symmetry.space_group_name_H-M   'P 1'
#
loop_
_entity.id
_entity.type
_entity.pdbx_description
1 polymer ?
#
loop_
_entity_poly.entity_id
_entity_poly.type
_entity_poly.pdbx_seq_one_letter_code
_entity_poly.pdbx_strand_id
1 'polypeptide(L)'
;MLFRSLDIGVGYFGKPYQKPRPEIVGTVVAPYSPGVVLMGKRDFHPLSANFLLSKHLKSHWENYSKGKAEVGVEPKVADWRVARNIFVADDDKTAARYGRTDPNSPYQFYWSQMLYKMRRGKRLYVFKSHKDQPDEEITQDYVMDNCVIHGSVNKVVDGILALREEIGDFGELVYAGMDWVDPTLAKRSMQLLAEEVMPRVNAAIGKSAAA
;
A
#
# COMPACT_ATOMS: atom_id res chain seq x y z
N MET A 1 -4.90 6.89 -24.96
CA MET A 1 -5.78 6.23 -25.94
C MET A 1 -7.20 6.56 -25.54
N LEU A 2 -7.90 7.34 -26.35
CA LEU A 2 -9.26 7.77 -26.08
C LEU A 2 -10.21 6.73 -26.67
N PHE A 3 -10.77 5.89 -25.83
CA PHE A 3 -11.88 5.00 -26.19
C PHE A 3 -13.21 5.78 -26.35
N ARG A 4 -13.14 6.97 -26.94
CA ARG A 4 -14.28 7.84 -27.15
C ARG A 4 -14.44 8.13 -28.63
N SER A 5 -14.66 7.09 -29.39
CA SER A 5 -15.15 7.35 -30.71
C SER A 5 -16.63 6.91 -30.75
N LEU A 6 -17.51 7.83 -30.45
CA LEU A 6 -18.94 7.66 -30.71
C LEU A 6 -19.20 7.39 -32.19
N ASP A 7 -18.30 7.89 -33.04
CA ASP A 7 -18.36 7.79 -34.50
C ASP A 7 -18.10 6.36 -35.03
N ILE A 8 -17.42 5.53 -34.25
CA ILE A 8 -17.19 4.13 -34.62
C ILE A 8 -18.09 3.15 -33.80
N GLY A 9 -19.14 3.68 -33.20
CA GLY A 9 -20.12 2.84 -32.49
C GLY A 9 -19.49 2.11 -31.30
N VAL A 10 -18.66 2.79 -30.51
CA VAL A 10 -18.19 2.25 -29.24
C VAL A 10 -19.39 1.87 -28.40
N GLY A 11 -19.50 0.59 -28.16
CA GLY A 11 -20.69 -0.05 -27.64
C GLY A 11 -21.20 0.55 -26.33
N TYR A 12 -22.44 0.40 -26.12
CA TYR A 12 -23.12 0.66 -24.86
C TYR A 12 -22.51 -0.21 -23.76
N PHE A 13 -21.93 0.44 -22.75
CA PHE A 13 -21.57 -0.22 -21.52
C PHE A 13 -22.86 -0.46 -20.71
N GLY A 14 -23.23 -1.71 -20.53
CA GLY A 14 -24.36 -2.09 -19.70
C GLY A 14 -24.24 -1.51 -18.28
N LYS A 15 -25.37 -1.22 -17.67
CA LYS A 15 -25.39 -0.84 -16.24
C LYS A 15 -24.97 -2.03 -15.39
N PRO A 16 -24.30 -1.82 -14.25
CA PRO A 16 -24.00 -2.87 -13.30
C PRO A 16 -25.28 -3.64 -12.91
N TYR A 17 -25.17 -4.96 -12.83
CA TYR A 17 -26.28 -5.79 -12.34
C TYR A 17 -26.57 -5.51 -10.87
N GLN A 18 -25.50 -5.30 -10.09
CA GLN A 18 -25.57 -5.02 -8.66
C GLN A 18 -26.10 -3.59 -8.40
N LYS A 19 -26.95 -3.45 -7.39
CA LYS A 19 -27.47 -2.16 -6.89
C LYS A 19 -27.29 -2.10 -5.37
N PRO A 20 -26.59 -1.09 -4.81
CA PRO A 20 -25.80 -0.10 -5.56
C PRO A 20 -24.70 -0.78 -6.38
N ARG A 21 -24.05 -0.03 -7.28
CA ARG A 21 -22.92 -0.56 -8.09
C ARG A 21 -21.84 -1.20 -7.19
N PRO A 22 -21.01 -2.11 -7.70
CA PRO A 22 -19.86 -2.61 -6.99
C PRO A 22 -18.97 -1.48 -6.48
N GLU A 23 -18.32 -1.70 -5.36
CA GLU A 23 -17.29 -0.81 -4.85
C GLU A 23 -16.19 -0.60 -5.91
N ILE A 24 -15.69 0.62 -6.01
CA ILE A 24 -14.56 0.94 -6.87
C ILE A 24 -13.40 1.37 -5.99
N VAL A 25 -12.31 0.62 -6.08
CA VAL A 25 -11.06 0.91 -5.40
C VAL A 25 -10.04 1.39 -6.42
N GLY A 26 -9.40 2.52 -6.15
CA GLY A 26 -8.39 3.09 -7.02
C GLY A 26 -7.03 3.21 -6.35
N THR A 27 -5.97 2.76 -7.03
CA THR A 27 -4.61 2.86 -6.49
C THR A 27 -4.08 4.29 -6.58
N VAL A 28 -3.55 4.78 -5.47
CA VAL A 28 -2.90 6.10 -5.37
C VAL A 28 -1.39 5.90 -5.31
N VAL A 29 -0.69 6.43 -6.32
CA VAL A 29 0.73 6.15 -6.58
C VAL A 29 1.64 7.37 -6.46
N ALA A 30 1.12 8.50 -6.01
CA ALA A 30 1.89 9.73 -5.86
C ALA A 30 1.54 10.46 -4.55
N PRO A 31 2.55 11.02 -3.86
CA PRO A 31 2.30 11.90 -2.71
C PRO A 31 1.38 13.05 -3.09
N TYR A 32 0.53 13.47 -2.16
CA TYR A 32 -0.34 14.65 -2.30
C TYR A 32 -1.25 14.66 -3.55
N SER A 33 -1.56 13.48 -4.09
CA SER A 33 -2.32 13.34 -5.34
C SER A 33 -3.67 14.07 -5.32
N PRO A 34 -3.89 15.09 -6.17
CA PRO A 34 -5.17 15.79 -6.22
C PRO A 34 -6.30 14.93 -6.79
N GLY A 35 -5.95 13.87 -7.53
CA GLY A 35 -6.94 12.90 -8.03
C GLY A 35 -7.73 12.21 -6.93
N VAL A 36 -7.18 12.13 -5.72
CA VAL A 36 -7.86 11.52 -4.57
C VAL A 36 -9.06 12.35 -4.11
N VAL A 37 -9.03 13.67 -4.29
CA VAL A 37 -10.22 14.54 -4.05
C VAL A 37 -11.37 14.12 -4.97
N LEU A 38 -11.08 13.84 -6.24
CA LEU A 38 -12.10 13.35 -7.20
C LEU A 38 -12.59 11.94 -6.85
N MET A 39 -11.71 11.11 -6.28
CA MET A 39 -12.12 9.79 -5.77
C MET A 39 -13.14 9.96 -4.64
N GLY A 40 -12.87 10.82 -3.67
CA GLY A 40 -13.82 11.14 -2.58
C GLY A 40 -15.18 11.60 -3.08
N LYS A 41 -15.19 12.55 -4.03
CA LYS A 41 -16.44 13.05 -4.65
C LYS A 41 -17.26 11.98 -5.36
N ARG A 42 -16.61 10.95 -5.91
CA ARG A 42 -17.23 9.90 -6.72
C ARG A 42 -17.47 8.61 -5.95
N ASP A 43 -17.18 8.62 -4.67
CA ASP A 43 -17.23 7.41 -3.84
C ASP A 43 -16.36 6.27 -4.40
N PHE A 44 -15.12 6.60 -4.75
CA PHE A 44 -14.08 5.66 -5.15
C PHE A 44 -13.07 5.58 -4.01
N HIS A 45 -12.89 4.40 -3.44
CA HIS A 45 -12.07 4.22 -2.24
C HIS A 45 -10.58 4.21 -2.58
N PRO A 46 -9.73 4.96 -1.87
CA PRO A 46 -8.31 5.00 -2.17
C PRO A 46 -7.57 3.79 -1.60
N LEU A 47 -6.68 3.22 -2.42
CA LEU A 47 -5.67 2.26 -2.02
C LEU A 47 -4.29 2.92 -2.14
N SER A 48 -3.67 3.29 -1.03
CA SER A 48 -2.32 3.82 -1.00
C SER A 48 -1.31 2.74 -1.39
N ALA A 49 -0.51 3.00 -2.43
CA ALA A 49 0.42 2.02 -2.98
C ALA A 49 1.55 1.63 -2.00
N ASN A 50 2.00 0.39 -2.09
CA ASN A 50 3.01 -0.21 -1.22
C ASN A 50 4.40 0.44 -1.29
N PHE A 51 4.71 1.17 -2.35
CA PHE A 51 6.03 1.75 -2.60
C PHE A 51 6.16 3.23 -2.19
N LEU A 52 5.14 3.81 -1.56
CA LEU A 52 5.24 5.18 -1.05
C LEU A 52 5.77 5.19 0.38
N LEU A 53 6.58 6.20 0.71
CA LEU A 53 6.98 6.43 2.09
C LEU A 53 5.74 6.65 2.96
N SER A 54 5.73 6.08 4.17
CA SER A 54 4.60 6.17 5.10
C SER A 54 4.17 7.60 5.35
N LYS A 55 5.11 8.51 5.57
CA LYS A 55 4.87 9.95 5.79
C LYS A 55 3.99 10.63 4.72
N HIS A 56 3.94 10.11 3.51
CA HIS A 56 3.13 10.68 2.43
C HIS A 56 1.69 10.17 2.41
N LEU A 57 1.43 9.04 3.06
CA LEU A 57 0.14 8.36 2.95
C LEU A 57 -1.01 9.14 3.59
N LYS A 58 -0.72 9.86 4.67
CA LYS A 58 -1.72 10.71 5.34
C LYS A 58 -2.35 11.73 4.37
N SER A 59 -1.57 12.23 3.41
CA SER A 59 -2.08 13.15 2.38
C SER A 59 -3.18 12.55 1.51
N HIS A 60 -3.22 11.23 1.36
CA HIS A 60 -4.27 10.54 0.61
C HIS A 60 -5.59 10.56 1.39
N TRP A 61 -5.54 10.30 2.69
CA TRP A 61 -6.71 10.40 3.55
C TRP A 61 -7.25 11.83 3.63
N GLU A 62 -6.37 12.82 3.79
CA GLU A 62 -6.74 14.23 3.82
C GLU A 62 -7.44 14.66 2.52
N ASN A 63 -6.89 14.29 1.36
CA ASN A 63 -7.48 14.59 0.05
C ASN A 63 -8.80 13.82 -0.17
N TYR A 64 -8.90 12.57 0.29
CA TYR A 64 -10.15 11.82 0.22
C TYR A 64 -11.24 12.47 1.06
N SER A 65 -10.92 12.79 2.30
CA SER A 65 -11.83 13.45 3.24
C SER A 65 -12.32 14.81 2.70
N LYS A 66 -11.40 15.60 2.13
CA LYS A 66 -11.77 16.84 1.43
C LYS A 66 -12.77 16.57 0.30
N GLY A 67 -12.53 15.56 -0.52
CA GLY A 67 -13.44 15.21 -1.62
C GLY A 67 -14.83 14.79 -1.14
N LYS A 68 -14.91 14.01 -0.06
CA LYS A 68 -16.19 13.64 0.59
C LYS A 68 -16.91 14.87 1.14
N ALA A 69 -16.21 15.75 1.87
CA ALA A 69 -16.78 16.96 2.43
C ALA A 69 -17.36 17.90 1.36
N GLU A 70 -16.71 18.02 0.20
CA GLU A 70 -17.19 18.85 -0.92
C GLU A 70 -18.52 18.36 -1.54
N VAL A 71 -18.95 17.14 -1.23
CA VAL A 71 -20.26 16.60 -1.64
C VAL A 71 -21.18 16.32 -0.45
N GLY A 72 -20.84 16.82 0.74
CA GLY A 72 -21.67 16.71 1.94
C GLY A 72 -21.73 15.31 2.55
N VAL A 73 -20.72 14.47 2.29
CA VAL A 73 -20.64 13.09 2.81
C VAL A 73 -19.49 12.99 3.81
N GLU A 74 -19.76 12.38 4.95
CA GLU A 74 -18.74 12.11 5.97
C GLU A 74 -17.78 11.00 5.50
N PRO A 75 -16.44 11.21 5.53
CA PRO A 75 -15.49 10.18 5.16
C PRO A 75 -15.44 9.08 6.23
N LYS A 76 -15.38 7.83 5.79
CA LYS A 76 -15.24 6.69 6.69
C LYS A 76 -13.84 6.12 6.59
N VAL A 77 -13.18 5.94 7.72
CA VAL A 77 -11.83 5.34 7.78
C VAL A 77 -11.79 3.97 7.09
N ALA A 78 -12.89 3.22 7.16
CA ALA A 78 -13.05 1.94 6.47
C ALA A 78 -12.87 2.00 4.95
N ASP A 79 -13.03 3.17 4.33
CA ASP A 79 -12.89 3.35 2.89
C ASP A 79 -11.41 3.43 2.45
N TRP A 80 -10.49 3.67 3.38
CA TRP A 80 -9.08 3.83 3.06
C TRP A 80 -8.28 2.54 3.28
N ARG A 81 -7.61 2.10 2.21
CA ARG A 81 -6.73 0.94 2.19
C ARG A 81 -5.28 1.36 2.07
N VAL A 82 -4.42 0.66 2.80
CA VAL A 82 -2.97 0.91 2.77
C VAL A 82 -2.25 -0.39 2.42
N ALA A 83 -1.54 -0.39 1.29
CA ALA A 83 -0.73 -1.53 0.89
C ALA A 83 0.69 -1.43 1.46
N ARG A 84 1.24 -2.58 1.91
CA ARG A 84 2.64 -2.71 2.34
C ARG A 84 3.24 -4.04 1.91
N ASN A 85 4.52 -4.01 1.59
CA ASN A 85 5.30 -5.23 1.49
C ASN A 85 5.63 -5.70 2.90
N ILE A 86 5.22 -6.92 3.22
CA ILE A 86 5.41 -7.51 4.54
C ILE A 86 6.05 -8.89 4.36
N PHE A 87 7.04 -9.20 5.17
CA PHE A 87 7.59 -10.54 5.26
C PHE A 87 7.76 -10.95 6.73
N VAL A 88 7.07 -11.98 7.13
CA VAL A 88 7.12 -12.53 8.49
C VAL A 88 7.87 -13.86 8.45
N ALA A 89 8.77 -14.08 9.37
CA ALA A 89 9.42 -15.39 9.57
C ALA A 89 9.37 -15.82 11.04
N ASP A 90 9.69 -17.09 11.27
CA ASP A 90 9.75 -17.63 12.64
C ASP A 90 10.87 -16.99 13.49
N ASP A 91 11.89 -16.42 12.83
CA ASP A 91 12.99 -15.70 13.48
C ASP A 91 13.45 -14.47 12.68
N ASP A 92 14.07 -13.53 13.39
CA ASP A 92 14.53 -12.27 12.81
C ASP A 92 15.67 -12.43 11.80
N LYS A 93 16.52 -13.45 11.95
CA LYS A 93 17.65 -13.69 11.04
C LYS A 93 17.14 -14.14 9.67
N THR A 94 16.20 -15.07 9.66
CA THR A 94 15.54 -15.52 8.41
C THR A 94 14.78 -14.38 7.76
N ALA A 95 14.03 -13.59 8.55
CA ALA A 95 13.29 -12.45 8.06
C ALA A 95 14.21 -11.38 7.46
N ALA A 96 15.29 -11.01 8.13
CA ALA A 96 16.26 -10.03 7.65
C ALA A 96 16.96 -10.53 6.37
N ARG A 97 17.34 -11.80 6.32
CA ARG A 97 17.96 -12.38 5.14
C ARG A 97 17.02 -12.31 3.94
N TYR A 98 15.86 -12.94 4.01
CA TYR A 98 14.95 -13.07 2.87
C TYR A 98 14.21 -11.76 2.55
N GLY A 99 13.76 -11.05 3.54
CA GLY A 99 13.01 -9.79 3.36
C GLY A 99 13.88 -8.58 3.00
N ARG A 100 15.19 -8.65 3.23
CA ARG A 100 16.03 -7.46 3.13
C ARG A 100 17.39 -7.66 2.45
N THR A 101 18.17 -8.70 2.76
CA THR A 101 19.59 -8.73 2.38
C THR A 101 19.95 -9.76 1.32
N ASP A 102 19.18 -10.81 1.12
CA ASP A 102 19.47 -11.84 0.13
C ASP A 102 19.27 -11.29 -1.29
N PRO A 103 20.32 -11.18 -2.12
CA PRO A 103 20.24 -10.63 -3.47
C PRO A 103 19.33 -11.46 -4.40
N ASN A 104 19.07 -12.71 -4.04
CA ASN A 104 18.21 -13.60 -4.81
C ASN A 104 16.74 -13.58 -4.31
N SER A 105 16.45 -12.79 -3.29
CA SER A 105 15.08 -12.69 -2.78
C SER A 105 14.18 -11.91 -3.73
N PRO A 106 12.87 -12.20 -3.75
CA PRO A 106 11.92 -11.47 -4.57
C PRO A 106 11.80 -10.00 -4.14
N TYR A 107 12.10 -9.68 -2.87
CA TYR A 107 12.11 -8.30 -2.35
C TYR A 107 13.23 -7.48 -2.97
N GLN A 108 14.45 -8.01 -3.01
CA GLN A 108 15.59 -7.35 -3.66
C GLN A 108 15.31 -7.14 -5.16
N PHE A 109 14.80 -8.16 -5.84
CA PHE A 109 14.46 -8.06 -7.25
C PHE A 109 13.38 -7.00 -7.51
N TYR A 110 12.27 -7.06 -6.78
CA TYR A 110 11.17 -6.09 -6.94
C TYR A 110 11.65 -4.64 -6.75
N TRP A 111 12.38 -4.38 -5.66
CA TRP A 111 12.81 -3.03 -5.35
C TRP A 111 13.89 -2.50 -6.29
N SER A 112 14.77 -3.38 -6.79
CA SER A 112 15.72 -2.99 -7.84
C SER A 112 15.00 -2.54 -9.12
N GLN A 113 13.99 -3.30 -9.56
CA GLN A 113 13.19 -2.96 -10.73
C GLN A 113 12.35 -1.70 -10.51
N MET A 114 11.76 -1.54 -9.33
CA MET A 114 10.97 -0.37 -8.99
C MET A 114 11.83 0.90 -9.00
N LEU A 115 12.99 0.86 -8.34
CA LEU A 115 13.91 1.98 -8.31
C LEU A 115 14.43 2.34 -9.70
N TYR A 116 14.79 1.35 -10.51
CA TYR A 116 15.18 1.54 -11.91
C TYR A 116 14.11 2.26 -12.72
N LYS A 117 12.85 1.78 -12.63
CA LYS A 117 11.71 2.42 -13.32
C LYS A 117 11.48 3.85 -12.88
N MET A 118 11.57 4.13 -11.58
CA MET A 118 11.35 5.47 -11.02
C MET A 118 12.47 6.43 -11.41
N ARG A 119 13.75 5.97 -11.41
CA ARG A 119 14.88 6.77 -11.94
C ARG A 119 14.69 7.12 -13.40
N ARG A 120 14.44 6.11 -14.23
CA ARG A 120 14.26 6.29 -15.67
C ARG A 120 13.07 7.19 -15.99
N GLY A 121 12.00 7.09 -15.20
CA GLY A 121 10.80 7.91 -15.33
C GLY A 121 10.89 9.31 -14.70
N LYS A 122 12.06 9.70 -14.14
CA LYS A 122 12.24 10.94 -13.36
C LYS A 122 11.22 11.11 -12.23
N ARG A 123 10.91 10.02 -11.54
CA ARG A 123 9.88 9.96 -10.47
C ARG A 123 10.44 9.60 -9.11
N LEU A 124 11.75 9.79 -8.87
CA LEU A 124 12.36 9.51 -7.57
C LEU A 124 11.76 10.32 -6.42
N TYR A 125 11.08 11.43 -6.74
CA TYR A 125 10.40 12.26 -5.74
C TYR A 125 9.40 11.49 -4.87
N VAL A 126 8.87 10.35 -5.34
CA VAL A 126 7.95 9.51 -4.56
C VAL A 126 8.61 8.84 -3.36
N PHE A 127 9.95 8.71 -3.41
CA PHE A 127 10.76 8.13 -2.34
C PHE A 127 11.50 9.19 -1.49
N LYS A 128 11.40 10.47 -1.85
CA LYS A 128 12.08 11.52 -1.10
C LYS A 128 11.37 11.80 0.22
N SER A 129 12.13 11.90 1.28
CA SER A 129 11.62 12.31 2.59
C SER A 129 11.29 13.81 2.64
N HIS A 130 11.99 14.61 1.83
CA HIS A 130 11.73 16.05 1.62
C HIS A 130 12.12 16.45 0.21
N LYS A 131 11.62 17.61 -0.24
CA LYS A 131 11.73 18.06 -1.63
C LYS A 131 13.20 18.14 -2.12
N ASP A 132 14.09 18.56 -1.25
CA ASP A 132 15.49 18.84 -1.58
C ASP A 132 16.42 17.67 -1.29
N GLN A 133 15.88 16.49 -0.95
CA GLN A 133 16.70 15.28 -0.75
C GLN A 133 17.40 14.92 -2.07
N PRO A 134 18.74 14.75 -2.06
CA PRO A 134 19.50 14.36 -3.27
C PRO A 134 19.04 13.01 -3.84
N ASP A 135 19.03 12.89 -5.16
CA ASP A 135 18.64 11.64 -5.85
C ASP A 135 19.61 10.49 -5.53
N GLU A 136 20.87 10.80 -5.19
CA GLU A 136 21.91 9.85 -4.83
C GLU A 136 21.63 9.13 -3.51
N GLU A 137 20.92 9.79 -2.60
CA GLU A 137 20.51 9.20 -1.31
C GLU A 137 19.37 8.20 -1.46
N ILE A 138 18.65 8.24 -2.58
CA ILE A 138 17.57 7.30 -2.86
C ILE A 138 18.15 6.00 -3.38
N THR A 139 18.79 5.27 -2.48
CA THR A 139 19.36 3.94 -2.76
C THR A 139 18.29 2.84 -2.62
N GLN A 140 18.60 1.64 -3.10
CA GLN A 140 17.73 0.49 -2.90
C GLN A 140 17.56 0.16 -1.42
N ASP A 141 18.63 0.25 -0.66
CA ASP A 141 18.62 0.05 0.79
C ASP A 141 17.69 1.05 1.47
N TYR A 142 17.83 2.32 1.13
CA TYR A 142 16.95 3.36 1.67
C TYR A 142 15.46 3.09 1.39
N VAL A 143 15.10 2.74 0.16
CA VAL A 143 13.67 2.49 -0.15
C VAL A 143 13.16 1.22 0.52
N MET A 144 13.97 0.17 0.61
CA MET A 144 13.57 -1.06 1.29
C MET A 144 13.38 -0.84 2.79
N ASP A 145 14.28 -0.11 3.45
CA ASP A 145 14.18 0.20 4.88
C ASP A 145 12.92 1.02 5.23
N ASN A 146 12.41 1.81 4.28
CA ASN A 146 11.23 2.63 4.48
C ASN A 146 9.91 2.01 3.97
N CYS A 147 9.97 0.97 3.14
CA CYS A 147 8.79 0.45 2.46
C CYS A 147 8.50 -1.03 2.71
N VAL A 148 9.44 -1.76 3.34
CA VAL A 148 9.26 -3.19 3.65
C VAL A 148 9.21 -3.39 5.16
N ILE A 149 8.15 -3.96 5.66
CA ILE A 149 8.04 -4.40 7.04
C ILE A 149 8.47 -5.87 7.09
N HIS A 150 9.57 -6.19 7.77
CA HIS A 150 10.03 -7.56 7.89
C HIS A 150 10.55 -7.86 9.30
N GLY A 151 10.38 -9.10 9.73
CA GLY A 151 10.81 -9.53 11.06
C GLY A 151 10.14 -10.81 11.52
N SER A 152 10.43 -11.17 12.76
CA SER A 152 9.61 -12.10 13.53
C SER A 152 8.21 -11.53 13.74
N VAL A 153 7.29 -12.37 14.22
CA VAL A 153 5.91 -11.94 14.49
C VAL A 153 5.85 -10.65 15.32
N ASN A 154 6.63 -10.57 16.41
CA ASN A 154 6.63 -9.38 17.28
C ASN A 154 7.07 -8.11 16.51
N LYS A 155 8.17 -8.19 15.76
CA LYS A 155 8.66 -7.03 14.99
C LYS A 155 7.68 -6.56 13.92
N VAL A 156 6.98 -7.51 13.28
CA VAL A 156 6.00 -7.15 12.25
C VAL A 156 4.75 -6.53 12.88
N VAL A 157 4.31 -7.03 14.05
CA VAL A 157 3.24 -6.39 14.83
C VAL A 157 3.62 -4.94 15.16
N ASP A 158 4.81 -4.74 15.74
CA ASP A 158 5.30 -3.41 16.10
C ASP A 158 5.42 -2.49 14.87
N GLY A 159 5.92 -3.02 13.75
CA GLY A 159 6.02 -2.27 12.49
C GLY A 159 4.68 -1.83 11.91
N ILE A 160 3.64 -2.67 12.01
CA ILE A 160 2.28 -2.32 11.56
C ILE A 160 1.65 -1.28 12.50
N LEU A 161 1.85 -1.42 13.82
CA LEU A 161 1.35 -0.45 14.80
C LEU A 161 2.05 0.90 14.65
N ALA A 162 3.37 0.91 14.45
CA ALA A 162 4.13 2.14 14.19
C ALA A 162 3.68 2.84 12.90
N LEU A 163 3.41 2.07 11.82
CA LEU A 163 2.82 2.63 10.62
C LEU A 163 1.48 3.31 10.91
N ARG A 164 0.62 2.67 11.70
CA ARG A 164 -0.68 3.21 12.06
C ARG A 164 -0.57 4.46 12.94
N GLU A 165 0.39 4.50 13.85
CA GLU A 165 0.68 5.68 14.66
C GLU A 165 1.12 6.87 13.79
N GLU A 166 1.98 6.62 12.79
CA GLU A 166 2.50 7.66 11.90
C GLU A 166 1.41 8.25 10.99
N ILE A 167 0.59 7.40 10.36
CA ILE A 167 -0.33 7.86 9.31
C ILE A 167 -1.77 8.08 9.79
N GLY A 168 -2.10 7.60 10.98
CA GLY A 168 -3.46 7.55 11.50
C GLY A 168 -4.20 6.26 11.14
N ASP A 169 -5.47 6.22 11.51
CA ASP A 169 -6.33 5.06 11.29
C ASP A 169 -6.65 4.85 9.79
N PHE A 170 -6.68 3.59 9.39
CA PHE A 170 -7.13 3.14 8.07
C PHE A 170 -7.95 1.84 8.18
N GLY A 171 -8.78 1.58 7.18
CA GLY A 171 -9.72 0.45 7.20
C GLY A 171 -9.06 -0.91 7.03
N GLU A 172 -8.22 -1.04 6.02
CA GLU A 172 -7.63 -2.31 5.63
C GLU A 172 -6.14 -2.19 5.36
N LEU A 173 -5.36 -3.14 5.89
CA LEU A 173 -3.98 -3.37 5.49
C LEU A 173 -3.97 -4.37 4.33
N VAL A 174 -3.49 -3.93 3.16
CA VAL A 174 -3.37 -4.79 1.99
C VAL A 174 -1.96 -5.37 1.93
N TYR A 175 -1.86 -6.68 2.11
CA TYR A 175 -0.63 -7.42 1.92
C TYR A 175 -0.21 -7.40 0.45
N ALA A 176 0.85 -6.67 0.15
CA ALA A 176 1.45 -6.67 -1.17
C ALA A 176 2.50 -7.79 -1.25
N GLY A 177 2.05 -8.97 -1.64
CA GLY A 177 2.90 -10.16 -1.78
C GLY A 177 3.93 -10.02 -2.89
N MET A 178 5.01 -10.77 -2.76
CA MET A 178 6.07 -10.89 -3.75
C MET A 178 6.01 -12.26 -4.43
N ASP A 179 6.73 -12.40 -5.55
CA ASP A 179 6.87 -13.68 -6.23
C ASP A 179 7.42 -14.76 -5.28
N TRP A 180 6.95 -15.97 -5.47
CA TRP A 180 7.29 -17.09 -4.61
C TRP A 180 8.58 -17.77 -5.07
N VAL A 181 9.71 -17.10 -4.89
CA VAL A 181 11.03 -17.68 -5.15
C VAL A 181 11.31 -18.85 -4.20
N ASP A 182 10.92 -18.71 -2.93
CA ASP A 182 10.87 -19.78 -1.96
C ASP A 182 9.41 -19.99 -1.51
N PRO A 183 8.67 -20.93 -2.11
CA PRO A 183 7.27 -21.17 -1.78
C PRO A 183 7.03 -21.56 -0.32
N THR A 184 7.99 -22.20 0.32
CA THR A 184 7.88 -22.62 1.71
C THR A 184 7.92 -21.40 2.64
N LEU A 185 8.89 -20.54 2.46
CA LEU A 185 9.00 -19.29 3.22
C LEU A 185 7.83 -18.36 2.93
N ALA A 186 7.42 -18.21 1.66
CA ALA A 186 6.29 -17.36 1.28
C ALA A 186 4.98 -17.84 1.94
N LYS A 187 4.67 -19.13 1.86
CA LYS A 187 3.50 -19.72 2.51
C LYS A 187 3.55 -19.55 4.04
N ARG A 188 4.71 -19.82 4.64
CA ARG A 188 4.89 -19.64 6.09
C ARG A 188 4.67 -18.19 6.52
N SER A 189 5.19 -17.24 5.75
CA SER A 189 4.98 -15.80 6.01
C SER A 189 3.49 -15.43 5.99
N MET A 190 2.74 -15.91 5.01
CA MET A 190 1.29 -15.66 4.94
C MET A 190 0.54 -16.28 6.12
N GLN A 191 0.91 -17.50 6.54
CA GLN A 191 0.33 -18.16 7.70
C GLN A 191 0.60 -17.35 8.99
N LEU A 192 1.86 -16.99 9.24
CA LEU A 192 2.22 -16.19 10.41
C LEU A 192 1.51 -14.82 10.41
N LEU A 193 1.40 -14.18 9.24
CA LEU A 193 0.67 -12.93 9.13
C LEU A 193 -0.80 -13.09 9.53
N ALA A 194 -1.47 -14.11 9.00
CA ALA A 194 -2.91 -14.33 9.24
C ALA A 194 -3.20 -14.85 10.65
N GLU A 195 -2.42 -15.81 11.14
CA GLU A 195 -2.71 -16.56 12.36
C GLU A 195 -2.12 -15.91 13.62
N GLU A 196 -1.02 -15.17 13.49
CA GLU A 196 -0.31 -14.61 14.63
C GLU A 196 -0.27 -13.06 14.63
N VAL A 197 0.12 -12.45 13.51
CA VAL A 197 0.33 -10.99 13.44
C VAL A 197 -1.01 -10.26 13.48
N MET A 198 -1.92 -10.56 12.56
CA MET A 198 -3.17 -9.81 12.42
C MET A 198 -4.08 -9.92 13.65
N PRO A 199 -4.23 -11.07 14.34
CA PRO A 199 -4.98 -11.12 15.58
C PRO A 199 -4.41 -10.20 16.67
N ARG A 200 -3.07 -10.13 16.80
CA ARG A 200 -2.41 -9.25 17.79
C ARG A 200 -2.56 -7.77 17.43
N VAL A 201 -2.39 -7.42 16.15
CA VAL A 201 -2.64 -6.05 15.69
C VAL A 201 -4.09 -5.65 15.94
N ASN A 202 -5.04 -6.49 15.58
CA ASN A 202 -6.47 -6.23 15.79
C ASN A 202 -6.82 -6.07 17.27
N ALA A 203 -6.26 -6.90 18.15
CA ALA A 203 -6.44 -6.77 19.60
C ALA A 203 -5.87 -5.44 20.13
N ALA A 204 -4.67 -5.05 19.66
CA ALA A 204 -4.04 -3.80 20.08
C ALA A 204 -4.82 -2.56 19.67
N ILE A 205 -5.51 -2.58 18.51
CA ILE A 205 -6.33 -1.46 18.03
C ILE A 205 -7.81 -1.54 18.47
N GLY A 206 -8.15 -2.52 19.33
CA GLY A 206 -9.52 -2.68 19.85
C GLY A 206 -10.53 -3.21 18.81
N LYS A 207 -10.06 -3.78 17.69
CA LYS A 207 -10.93 -4.44 16.71
C LYS A 207 -11.01 -5.94 17.05
N SER A 208 -12.20 -6.42 17.36
CA SER A 208 -12.45 -7.88 17.41
C SER A 208 -12.19 -8.46 16.02
N ALA A 209 -11.53 -9.62 15.96
CA ALA A 209 -11.42 -10.36 14.70
C ALA A 209 -12.84 -10.58 14.18
N ALA A 210 -13.12 -10.13 12.97
CA ALA A 210 -14.37 -10.46 12.31
C ALA A 210 -14.42 -11.98 12.11
N ALA A 211 -15.43 -12.60 12.66
CA ALA A 211 -15.70 -14.04 12.52
C ALA A 211 -16.05 -14.38 11.06
#